data_47e13036fb90459c665a813f29c5b758
#
_entry.id   47e13036fb90459c665a813f29c5b758
#
_cell.length_a   1.000
_cell.length_b   1.000
_cell.length_c   1.000
_cell.angle_alpha   90.00
_cell.angle_beta   90.00
_cell.angle_gamma   90.00
#
_symmetry.space_group_name_H-M   'P 1'
#
loop_
_entity.id
_entity.type
_entity.pdbx_description
1 polymer ?
#
loop_
_entity_poly.entity_id
_entity_poly.type
_entity_poly.pdbx_seq_one_letter_code
_entity_poly.pdbx_strand_id
1 'polypeptide(L)'
;LGPNADFDYQPTICPYGWRXWWQFGTGETGNWGCHILDIPFWALDLRYPTKVEASGPPVHELLTPKALASKFEFPKQGDREAVTLHWYHAKNGPEILAKHDLKAGNYNNLFIGTKGMLLCGFNNWKLLPEDKFKDVKAPKTIPDSPGFHKEWFDACRGGKPATCNFDYSGPMTETVLLANVAYRTGGGFEWDSANMICKGNSKAQGLLRRAYRKGWEV
;
A
#
# COMPACT_ATOMS: atom_id res chain seq x y z
N LEU A 1 -18.54 -17.77 -4.97
CA LEU A 1 -18.91 -16.36 -5.19
C LEU A 1 -18.94 -15.54 -3.90
N GLY A 2 -19.22 -16.19 -2.74
CA GLY A 2 -19.32 -15.47 -1.48
C GLY A 2 -20.42 -14.42 -1.50
N PRO A 3 -20.16 -13.23 -0.94
CA PRO A 3 -21.17 -12.17 -0.89
C PRO A 3 -21.40 -11.44 -2.21
N ASN A 4 -20.65 -11.78 -3.26
CA ASN A 4 -20.79 -11.14 -4.56
C ASN A 4 -22.12 -11.53 -5.22
N ALA A 5 -22.62 -10.67 -6.10
CA ALA A 5 -23.76 -10.98 -6.96
C ALA A 5 -23.44 -12.21 -7.81
N ASP A 6 -24.49 -12.88 -8.28
CA ASP A 6 -24.32 -14.01 -9.16
C ASP A 6 -23.56 -13.60 -10.42
N PHE A 7 -22.69 -14.48 -10.89
CA PHE A 7 -21.74 -14.17 -11.93
C PHE A 7 -21.44 -15.46 -12.71
N ASP A 8 -21.55 -15.38 -14.01
CA ASP A 8 -21.33 -16.54 -14.88
C ASP A 8 -19.89 -17.02 -14.77
N TYR A 9 -19.70 -18.32 -14.87
CA TYR A 9 -18.37 -18.91 -14.82
C TYR A 9 -17.43 -18.29 -15.85
N GLN A 10 -16.24 -17.94 -15.40
CA GLN A 10 -15.15 -17.41 -16.25
C GLN A 10 -13.90 -18.24 -15.98
N PRO A 11 -13.36 -18.92 -17.00
CA PRO A 11 -12.20 -19.79 -16.81
C PRO A 11 -10.94 -19.03 -16.40
N THR A 12 -10.90 -17.72 -16.58
CA THR A 12 -9.77 -16.88 -16.22
C THR A 12 -9.74 -16.51 -14.73
N ILE A 13 -10.79 -16.81 -13.97
CA ILE A 13 -10.84 -16.41 -12.56
C ILE A 13 -10.00 -17.35 -11.69
N CYS A 14 -10.17 -18.65 -11.84
CA CYS A 14 -9.44 -19.63 -11.03
C CYS A 14 -8.35 -20.32 -11.86
N PRO A 15 -7.23 -20.70 -11.25
CA PRO A 15 -6.91 -20.61 -9.81
C PRO A 15 -6.27 -19.30 -9.38
N TYR A 16 -5.82 -18.45 -10.29
CA TYR A 16 -5.01 -17.28 -9.97
C TYR A 16 -5.69 -15.96 -10.32
N GLY A 17 -6.42 -15.90 -11.44
CA GLY A 17 -6.87 -14.65 -12.06
C GLY A 17 -7.89 -13.85 -11.26
N TRP A 18 -8.48 -14.44 -10.21
CA TRP A 18 -9.47 -13.76 -9.36
C TRP A 18 -8.94 -12.42 -8.82
N ARG A 19 -7.66 -12.35 -8.62
CA ARG A 19 -7.00 -11.12 -8.15
C ARG A 19 -7.31 -9.91 -9.02
N UNK A 20 -7.53 -10.03 -10.25
CA UNK A 20 -7.70 -9.19 -11.03
C UNK A 20 -8.95 -8.77 -11.25
N TRP A 21 -9.96 -9.30 -10.69
CA TRP A 21 -11.37 -8.96 -10.87
C TRP A 21 -11.85 -8.15 -9.66
N TRP A 22 -12.47 -6.98 -9.89
CA TRP A 22 -12.95 -6.14 -8.78
C TRP A 22 -13.89 -6.89 -7.82
N GLN A 23 -14.63 -7.86 -8.34
CA GLN A 23 -15.56 -8.63 -7.49
C GLN A 23 -14.85 -9.51 -6.47
N PHE A 24 -13.64 -9.94 -6.76
CA PHE A 24 -12.95 -10.96 -5.94
C PHE A 24 -11.63 -10.47 -5.36
N GLY A 25 -10.98 -9.51 -6.02
CA GLY A 25 -9.68 -9.03 -5.62
C GLY A 25 -9.51 -7.53 -5.82
N THR A 26 -8.34 -7.07 -5.51
CA THR A 26 -8.00 -5.64 -5.51
C THR A 26 -6.79 -5.35 -6.41
N GLY A 27 -6.50 -6.30 -7.31
CA GLY A 27 -5.41 -6.15 -8.28
C GLY A 27 -4.04 -6.15 -7.65
N GLU A 28 -3.04 -5.75 -8.42
CA GLU A 28 -1.66 -5.70 -7.95
C GLU A 28 -1.48 -4.70 -6.82
N THR A 29 -2.27 -3.62 -6.80
CA THR A 29 -2.19 -2.66 -5.70
C THR A 29 -2.53 -3.34 -4.38
N GLY A 30 -3.64 -4.05 -4.29
CA GLY A 30 -4.01 -4.75 -3.05
C GLY A 30 -3.14 -5.96 -2.77
N ASN A 31 -2.70 -6.66 -3.84
CA ASN A 31 -1.87 -7.86 -3.70
C ASN A 31 -0.45 -7.53 -3.20
N TRP A 32 0.25 -6.61 -3.90
CA TRP A 32 1.63 -6.29 -3.58
C TRP A 32 1.80 -5.03 -2.73
N GLY A 33 0.81 -4.14 -2.74
CA GLY A 33 0.91 -2.88 -2.01
C GLY A 33 1.21 -3.08 -0.54
N CYS A 34 0.53 -4.01 0.12
CA CYS A 34 0.75 -4.26 1.55
C CYS A 34 2.14 -4.80 1.83
N HIS A 35 2.71 -5.61 0.93
CA HIS A 35 4.10 -6.10 1.11
C HIS A 35 5.12 -4.98 0.98
N ILE A 36 4.96 -4.13 -0.03
CA ILE A 36 5.99 -3.14 -0.37
C ILE A 36 5.86 -1.90 0.54
N LEU A 37 4.63 -1.45 0.81
CA LEU A 37 4.41 -0.26 1.61
C LEU A 37 4.61 -0.51 3.11
N ASP A 38 4.71 -1.76 3.54
CA ASP A 38 5.05 -2.10 4.91
C ASP A 38 6.35 -1.41 5.36
N ILE A 39 7.36 -1.40 4.48
CA ILE A 39 8.66 -0.81 4.79
C ILE A 39 8.53 0.69 5.11
N PRO A 40 7.96 1.54 4.22
CA PRO A 40 7.81 2.95 4.57
C PRO A 40 6.80 3.21 5.70
N PHE A 41 5.75 2.41 5.83
CA PHE A 41 4.80 2.55 6.94
C PHE A 41 5.50 2.36 8.27
N TRP A 42 6.32 1.30 8.37
CA TRP A 42 7.04 1.02 9.61
C TRP A 42 8.16 2.04 9.84
N ALA A 43 8.96 2.30 8.81
CA ALA A 43 10.13 3.18 8.95
C ALA A 43 9.75 4.63 9.30
N LEU A 44 8.61 5.10 8.81
CA LEU A 44 8.18 6.50 8.96
C LEU A 44 6.98 6.65 9.90
N ASP A 45 6.58 5.57 10.54
CA ASP A 45 5.41 5.53 11.43
C ASP A 45 4.17 6.16 10.76
N LEU A 46 3.91 5.75 9.53
CA LEU A 46 2.75 6.27 8.79
C LEU A 46 1.47 5.65 9.34
N ARG A 47 0.37 6.40 9.26
CA ARG A 47 -0.94 5.90 9.68
C ARG A 47 -1.98 6.21 8.60
N TYR A 48 -2.54 7.39 8.60
CA TYR A 48 -3.63 7.75 7.69
C TYR A 48 -3.20 8.91 6.81
N PRO A 49 -3.33 8.79 5.48
CA PRO A 49 -3.11 9.94 4.61
C PRO A 49 -4.26 10.94 4.76
N THR A 50 -4.01 12.20 4.43
CA THR A 50 -5.05 13.23 4.37
C THR A 50 -5.54 13.45 2.95
N LYS A 51 -4.81 12.94 1.95
CA LYS A 51 -5.19 13.07 0.54
C LYS A 51 -4.69 11.85 -0.22
N VAL A 52 -5.51 11.39 -1.16
CA VAL A 52 -5.21 10.24 -2.02
C VAL A 52 -5.51 10.63 -3.46
N GLU A 53 -4.58 10.34 -4.35
CA GLU A 53 -4.75 10.51 -5.79
C GLU A 53 -4.26 9.25 -6.49
N ALA A 54 -4.86 8.92 -7.62
CA ALA A 54 -4.39 7.78 -8.42
C ALA A 54 -4.69 7.99 -9.89
N SER A 55 -3.84 7.41 -10.73
CA SER A 55 -3.98 7.47 -12.18
C SER A 55 -3.54 6.14 -12.79
N GLY A 56 -4.01 5.88 -14.00
CA GLY A 56 -3.71 4.64 -14.70
C GLY A 56 -4.44 4.60 -16.04
N PRO A 57 -4.47 3.45 -16.71
CA PRO A 57 -5.24 3.31 -17.95
C PRO A 57 -6.74 3.53 -17.70
N PRO A 58 -7.54 3.66 -18.76
CA PRO A 58 -9.00 3.81 -18.59
C PRO A 58 -9.57 2.73 -17.69
N VAL A 59 -10.49 3.15 -16.81
CA VAL A 59 -11.09 2.22 -15.83
C VAL A 59 -11.93 1.17 -16.55
N HIS A 60 -11.69 -0.08 -16.24
CA HIS A 60 -12.50 -1.21 -16.72
C HIS A 60 -13.52 -1.58 -15.66
N GLU A 61 -14.73 -1.84 -16.09
CA GLU A 61 -15.85 -2.13 -15.17
C GLU A 61 -15.57 -3.34 -14.27
N LEU A 62 -15.01 -4.42 -14.84
CA LEU A 62 -14.84 -5.69 -14.15
C LEU A 62 -13.41 -5.94 -13.67
N LEU A 63 -12.40 -5.39 -14.36
CA LEU A 63 -11.01 -5.77 -14.19
C LEU A 63 -10.17 -4.66 -13.57
N THR A 64 -9.27 -5.03 -12.70
CA THR A 64 -8.29 -4.11 -12.11
C THR A 64 -7.26 -3.69 -13.17
N PRO A 65 -6.64 -2.52 -13.01
CA PRO A 65 -5.69 -2.05 -14.02
C PRO A 65 -4.39 -2.86 -14.01
N LYS A 66 -3.75 -2.94 -15.17
CA LYS A 66 -2.43 -3.57 -15.32
C LYS A 66 -1.30 -2.63 -14.88
N ALA A 67 -1.59 -1.36 -14.70
CA ALA A 67 -0.64 -0.35 -14.25
C ALA A 67 -1.39 0.70 -13.44
N LEU A 68 -0.78 1.18 -12.37
CA LEU A 68 -1.40 2.21 -11.56
C LEU A 68 -0.29 3.01 -10.86
N ALA A 69 -0.47 4.33 -10.80
CA ALA A 69 0.36 5.21 -9.99
C ALA A 69 -0.55 5.88 -8.96
N SER A 70 -0.15 5.90 -7.72
CA SER A 70 -0.91 6.60 -6.69
C SER A 70 0.00 7.45 -5.81
N LYS A 71 -0.61 8.45 -5.20
CA LYS A 71 0.06 9.42 -4.36
C LYS A 71 -0.76 9.60 -3.09
N PHE A 72 -0.08 9.58 -1.96
CA PHE A 72 -0.69 9.74 -0.65
C PHE A 72 0.03 10.85 0.09
N GLU A 73 -0.70 11.79 0.66
CA GLU A 73 -0.10 12.85 1.47
C GLU A 73 -0.36 12.57 2.95
N PHE A 74 0.72 12.45 3.71
CA PHE A 74 0.66 12.21 5.16
C PHE A 74 1.06 13.49 5.88
N PRO A 75 0.30 13.89 6.90
CA PRO A 75 0.60 15.11 7.63
C PRO A 75 1.84 14.95 8.51
N LYS A 76 2.37 16.06 8.97
CA LYS A 76 3.40 16.06 10.02
C LYS A 76 2.85 15.33 11.25
N GLN A 77 3.71 14.53 11.88
CA GLN A 77 3.35 13.76 13.07
C GLN A 77 4.55 13.73 14.01
N GLY A 78 4.41 14.36 15.17
CA GLY A 78 5.52 14.47 16.10
C GLY A 78 6.72 15.16 15.43
N ASP A 79 7.87 14.53 15.50
CA ASP A 79 9.10 15.03 14.90
C ASP A 79 9.22 14.68 13.41
N ARG A 80 8.36 13.80 12.89
CA ARG A 80 8.37 13.43 11.46
C ARG A 80 7.65 14.50 10.65
N GLU A 81 8.36 15.07 9.69
CA GLU A 81 7.77 16.05 8.77
C GLU A 81 6.70 15.39 7.90
N ALA A 82 5.90 16.22 7.22
CA ALA A 82 4.92 15.72 6.26
C ALA A 82 5.62 14.88 5.18
N VAL A 83 4.95 13.82 4.72
CA VAL A 83 5.52 12.86 3.76
C VAL A 83 4.56 12.71 2.59
N THR A 84 5.12 12.71 1.38
CA THR A 84 4.40 12.26 0.19
C THR A 84 4.90 10.86 -0.16
N LEU A 85 3.98 9.91 -0.18
CA LEU A 85 4.27 8.52 -0.53
C LEU A 85 3.70 8.23 -1.91
N HIS A 86 4.52 7.65 -2.78
CA HIS A 86 4.09 7.25 -4.12
C HIS A 86 4.14 5.73 -4.22
N TRP A 87 3.15 5.16 -4.89
CA TRP A 87 3.10 3.74 -5.23
C TRP A 87 2.97 3.60 -6.75
N TYR A 88 3.73 2.69 -7.29
CA TYR A 88 3.69 2.38 -8.73
C TYR A 88 3.67 0.88 -8.91
N HIS A 89 2.85 0.37 -9.83
CA HIS A 89 3.04 -0.98 -10.30
C HIS A 89 3.03 -1.03 -11.83
N ALA A 90 3.68 -2.05 -12.38
CA ALA A 90 4.01 -2.24 -13.78
C ALA A 90 5.32 -1.53 -14.17
N LYS A 91 5.58 -1.45 -15.47
CA LYS A 91 6.92 -1.10 -15.98
C LYS A 91 7.31 0.37 -15.82
N ASN A 92 6.34 1.24 -15.63
CA ASN A 92 6.60 2.68 -15.58
C ASN A 92 6.80 3.12 -14.12
N GLY A 93 8.03 2.98 -13.64
CA GLY A 93 8.39 3.52 -12.35
C GLY A 93 8.50 5.05 -12.37
N PRO A 94 8.82 5.67 -11.23
CA PRO A 94 8.89 7.12 -11.14
C PRO A 94 10.07 7.69 -11.95
N GLU A 95 9.86 8.87 -12.54
CA GLU A 95 10.88 9.57 -13.33
C GLU A 95 12.18 9.78 -12.56
N ILE A 96 12.09 9.87 -11.25
CA ILE A 96 13.26 10.10 -10.40
C ILE A 96 14.31 8.99 -10.56
N LEU A 97 13.90 7.77 -10.89
CA LEU A 97 14.86 6.68 -11.13
C LEU A 97 15.76 7.02 -12.33
N ALA A 98 15.15 7.46 -13.43
CA ALA A 98 15.90 7.85 -14.63
C ALA A 98 16.76 9.11 -14.37
N LYS A 99 16.19 10.08 -13.66
CA LYS A 99 16.87 11.33 -13.33
C LYS A 99 18.18 11.09 -12.55
N HIS A 100 18.22 10.08 -11.71
CA HIS A 100 19.41 9.75 -10.92
C HIS A 100 20.15 8.51 -11.44
N ASP A 101 19.81 8.05 -12.63
CA ASP A 101 20.40 6.84 -13.25
C ASP A 101 20.30 5.63 -12.30
N LEU A 102 19.17 5.49 -11.64
CA LEU A 102 18.95 4.41 -10.71
C LEU A 102 18.20 3.26 -11.39
N LYS A 103 18.62 2.06 -11.09
CA LYS A 103 17.91 0.84 -11.52
C LYS A 103 17.28 0.22 -10.28
N ALA A 104 15.99 -0.03 -10.34
CA ALA A 104 15.30 -0.65 -9.21
C ALA A 104 15.95 -1.99 -8.83
N GLY A 105 16.18 -2.86 -9.82
CA GLY A 105 16.83 -4.14 -9.55
C GLY A 105 16.06 -4.91 -8.48
N ASN A 106 16.76 -5.24 -7.40
CA ASN A 106 16.19 -5.94 -6.27
C ASN A 106 15.61 -4.99 -5.21
N TYR A 107 15.61 -3.68 -5.47
CA TYR A 107 15.07 -2.70 -4.55
C TYR A 107 13.63 -2.37 -4.96
N ASN A 108 12.77 -2.24 -3.99
CA ASN A 108 11.36 -1.92 -4.24
C ASN A 108 10.86 -0.68 -3.49
N ASN A 109 11.75 -0.04 -2.75
CA ASN A 109 11.45 1.23 -2.06
C ASN A 109 12.59 2.23 -2.26
N LEU A 110 12.22 3.49 -2.44
CA LEU A 110 13.16 4.61 -2.51
C LEU A 110 12.70 5.69 -1.54
N PHE A 111 13.54 6.01 -0.57
CA PHE A 111 13.33 7.11 0.35
C PHE A 111 14.20 8.28 -0.10
N ILE A 112 13.62 9.46 -0.20
CA ILE A 112 14.31 10.68 -0.62
C ILE A 112 14.29 11.63 0.57
N GLY A 113 15.46 11.86 1.14
CA GLY A 113 15.61 12.74 2.28
C GLY A 113 16.47 13.96 1.94
N THR A 114 16.57 14.88 2.88
CA THR A 114 17.36 16.10 2.71
C THR A 114 18.86 15.86 2.65
N LYS A 115 19.32 14.74 3.21
CA LYS A 115 20.75 14.40 3.27
C LYS A 115 21.20 13.41 2.22
N GLY A 116 20.26 12.72 1.59
CA GLY A 116 20.55 11.68 0.61
C GLY A 116 19.35 10.80 0.37
N MET A 117 19.57 9.66 -0.26
CA MET A 117 18.49 8.71 -0.58
C MET A 117 18.82 7.33 -0.04
N LEU A 118 17.77 6.54 0.24
CA LEU A 118 17.90 5.16 0.61
C LEU A 118 17.09 4.30 -0.35
N LEU A 119 17.77 3.42 -1.06
CA LEU A 119 17.12 2.33 -1.80
C LEU A 119 17.07 1.12 -0.88
N CYS A 120 15.93 0.45 -0.79
CA CYS A 120 15.87 -0.79 0.00
C CYS A 120 14.84 -1.77 -0.55
N GLY A 121 15.08 -3.02 -0.27
CA GLY A 121 14.18 -4.12 -0.52
C GLY A 121 13.98 -4.90 0.78
N PHE A 122 13.52 -6.14 0.66
CA PHE A 122 13.26 -6.95 1.85
C PHE A 122 14.52 -7.33 2.62
N ASN A 123 15.64 -7.55 1.92
CA ASN A 123 16.87 -8.05 2.56
C ASN A 123 18.11 -7.26 2.18
N ASN A 124 17.94 -6.10 1.55
CA ASN A 124 19.08 -5.32 1.07
C ASN A 124 18.75 -3.83 1.13
N TRP A 125 19.82 -3.04 1.18
CA TRP A 125 19.67 -1.59 1.21
C TRP A 125 20.95 -0.92 0.69
N LYS A 126 20.82 0.33 0.27
CA LYS A 126 21.91 1.11 -0.29
C LYS A 126 21.64 2.59 -0.08
N LEU A 127 22.57 3.30 0.52
CA LEU A 127 22.50 4.75 0.69
C LEU A 127 23.16 5.46 -0.50
N LEU A 128 22.58 6.58 -0.89
CA LEU A 128 23.06 7.37 -2.03
C LEU A 128 23.21 8.83 -1.63
N PRO A 129 24.25 9.56 -2.11
CA PRO A 129 25.37 9.03 -2.91
C PRO A 129 26.29 8.13 -2.09
N GLU A 130 26.80 7.08 -2.73
CA GLU A 130 27.56 6.02 -2.04
C GLU A 130 28.80 6.57 -1.33
N ASP A 131 29.54 7.47 -1.99
CA ASP A 131 30.78 8.03 -1.42
C ASP A 131 30.54 8.72 -0.09
N LYS A 132 29.41 9.41 0.02
CA LYS A 132 29.05 10.15 1.24
C LYS A 132 28.74 9.22 2.41
N PHE A 133 28.22 8.05 2.14
CA PHE A 133 27.69 7.15 3.15
C PHE A 133 28.49 5.83 3.28
N LYS A 134 29.70 5.79 2.71
CA LYS A 134 30.50 4.54 2.64
C LYS A 134 30.78 3.91 4.01
N ASP A 135 30.86 4.73 5.04
CA ASP A 135 31.20 4.27 6.40
C ASP A 135 29.96 4.04 7.29
N VAL A 136 28.75 4.26 6.74
CA VAL A 136 27.52 4.10 7.51
C VAL A 136 27.20 2.62 7.65
N LYS A 137 26.94 2.19 8.87
CA LYS A 137 26.48 0.82 9.17
C LYS A 137 25.06 0.87 9.67
N ALA A 138 24.27 -0.14 9.32
CA ALA A 138 22.90 -0.24 9.82
C ALA A 138 22.90 -0.37 11.34
N PRO A 139 22.18 0.49 12.05
CA PRO A 139 22.09 0.34 13.51
C PRO A 139 21.24 -0.87 13.86
N LYS A 140 21.62 -1.58 14.93
CA LYS A 140 20.84 -2.72 15.41
C LYS A 140 19.92 -2.23 16.54
N THR A 141 18.88 -1.52 16.17
CA THR A 141 17.94 -0.91 17.12
C THR A 141 16.62 -1.67 17.25
N ILE A 142 16.33 -2.56 16.29
CA ILE A 142 15.09 -3.34 16.28
C ILE A 142 15.41 -4.75 16.81
N PRO A 143 14.68 -5.23 17.83
CA PRO A 143 14.91 -6.59 18.34
C PRO A 143 14.66 -7.65 17.27
N ASP A 144 15.42 -8.73 17.33
CA ASP A 144 15.18 -9.86 16.45
C ASP A 144 13.81 -10.47 16.73
N SER A 145 13.11 -10.86 15.67
CA SER A 145 11.83 -11.54 15.81
C SER A 145 12.02 -12.93 16.41
N PRO A 146 11.11 -13.37 17.29
CA PRO A 146 11.14 -14.77 17.75
C PRO A 146 10.65 -15.74 16.66
N GLY A 147 10.32 -15.24 15.50
CA GLY A 147 9.69 -15.97 14.43
C GLY A 147 8.21 -15.63 14.34
N PHE A 148 7.69 -15.43 13.13
CA PHE A 148 6.35 -14.87 12.96
C PHE A 148 5.24 -15.79 13.48
N HIS A 149 5.39 -17.10 13.36
CA HIS A 149 4.42 -18.03 13.95
C HIS A 149 4.40 -17.90 15.47
N LYS A 150 5.61 -17.88 16.09
CA LYS A 150 5.72 -17.77 17.54
C LYS A 150 5.15 -16.44 18.03
N GLU A 151 5.44 -15.36 17.34
CA GLU A 151 4.93 -14.03 17.66
C GLU A 151 3.40 -14.03 17.70
N TRP A 152 2.77 -14.68 16.71
CA TRP A 152 1.32 -14.79 16.63
C TRP A 152 0.76 -15.64 17.78
N PHE A 153 1.36 -16.82 18.04
CA PHE A 153 0.92 -17.70 19.12
C PHE A 153 1.05 -17.01 20.49
N ASP A 154 2.16 -16.30 20.71
CA ASP A 154 2.38 -15.59 21.98
C ASP A 154 1.31 -14.51 22.19
N ALA A 155 0.96 -13.78 21.14
CA ALA A 155 -0.09 -12.77 21.20
C ALA A 155 -1.45 -13.40 21.52
N CYS A 156 -1.78 -14.54 20.88
CA CYS A 156 -3.03 -15.26 21.15
C CYS A 156 -3.14 -15.73 22.61
N ARG A 157 -2.01 -15.99 23.26
CA ARG A 157 -1.98 -16.43 24.65
C ARG A 157 -1.94 -15.28 25.66
N GLY A 158 -2.20 -14.05 25.19
CA GLY A 158 -2.24 -12.89 26.06
C GLY A 158 -0.90 -12.19 26.26
N GLY A 159 0.09 -12.50 25.42
CA GLY A 159 1.37 -11.80 25.41
C GLY A 159 1.29 -10.45 24.73
N LYS A 160 2.42 -9.89 24.36
CA LYS A 160 2.48 -8.63 23.61
C LYS A 160 1.77 -8.80 22.26
N PRO A 161 1.10 -7.75 21.75
CA PRO A 161 0.54 -7.81 20.41
C PRO A 161 1.62 -8.14 19.37
N ALA A 162 1.23 -8.88 18.33
CA ALA A 162 2.12 -9.12 17.19
C ALA A 162 2.49 -7.79 16.54
N THR A 163 3.66 -7.71 15.92
CA THR A 163 4.11 -6.47 15.27
C THR A 163 3.21 -6.07 14.10
N CYS A 164 2.57 -7.06 13.46
CA CYS A 164 1.63 -6.79 12.35
C CYS A 164 0.17 -6.83 12.81
N ASN A 165 -0.11 -6.45 14.05
CA ASN A 165 -1.47 -6.40 14.58
C ASN A 165 -2.34 -5.39 13.80
N PHE A 166 -3.66 -5.44 14.03
CA PHE A 166 -4.59 -4.64 13.24
C PHE A 166 -4.46 -3.12 13.46
N ASP A 167 -3.98 -2.68 14.62
CA ASP A 167 -3.74 -1.25 14.84
C ASP A 167 -2.63 -0.71 13.93
N TYR A 168 -1.71 -1.58 13.52
CA TYR A 168 -0.67 -1.27 12.55
C TYR A 168 -1.13 -1.57 11.11
N SER A 169 -1.56 -2.80 10.86
CA SER A 169 -1.84 -3.25 9.49
C SER A 169 -3.15 -2.70 8.93
N GLY A 170 -4.08 -2.30 9.79
CA GLY A 170 -5.36 -1.70 9.36
C GLY A 170 -5.15 -0.42 8.57
N PRO A 171 -4.52 0.61 9.17
CA PRO A 171 -4.26 1.85 8.44
C PRO A 171 -3.46 1.67 7.15
N MET A 172 -2.50 0.76 7.14
CA MET A 172 -1.72 0.46 5.94
C MET A 172 -2.61 -0.13 4.84
N THR A 173 -3.41 -1.14 5.20
CA THR A 173 -4.32 -1.78 4.26
C THR A 173 -5.36 -0.78 3.73
N GLU A 174 -5.90 0.04 4.62
CA GLU A 174 -6.82 1.11 4.23
C GLU A 174 -6.19 2.01 3.17
N THR A 175 -4.97 2.50 3.43
CA THR A 175 -4.25 3.37 2.50
C THR A 175 -4.09 2.70 1.13
N VAL A 176 -3.65 1.43 1.12
CA VAL A 176 -3.49 0.67 -0.12
C VAL A 176 -4.80 0.61 -0.91
N LEU A 177 -5.90 0.32 -0.22
CA LEU A 177 -7.21 0.16 -0.88
C LEU A 177 -7.78 1.49 -1.36
N LEU A 178 -7.49 2.60 -0.66
CA LEU A 178 -7.94 3.92 -1.09
C LEU A 178 -7.34 4.33 -2.45
N ALA A 179 -6.17 3.81 -2.82
CA ALA A 179 -5.61 4.03 -4.16
C ALA A 179 -6.55 3.48 -5.24
N ASN A 180 -7.11 2.29 -5.02
CA ASN A 180 -8.06 1.69 -5.96
C ASN A 180 -9.36 2.51 -6.04
N VAL A 181 -9.82 3.04 -4.91
CA VAL A 181 -11.01 3.89 -4.87
C VAL A 181 -10.75 5.17 -5.69
N ALA A 182 -9.61 5.82 -5.47
CA ALA A 182 -9.25 7.04 -6.22
C ALA A 182 -9.17 6.76 -7.72
N TYR A 183 -8.50 5.67 -8.09
CA TYR A 183 -8.37 5.29 -9.51
C TYR A 183 -9.74 5.04 -10.15
N ARG A 184 -10.60 4.26 -9.50
CA ARG A 184 -11.91 3.88 -10.06
C ARG A 184 -12.85 5.08 -10.26
N THR A 185 -12.62 6.15 -9.52
CA THR A 185 -13.46 7.34 -9.61
C THR A 185 -12.86 8.43 -10.51
N GLY A 186 -11.71 8.16 -11.12
CA GLY A 186 -11.06 9.07 -12.07
C GLY A 186 -10.43 10.28 -11.43
N GLY A 187 -10.11 10.22 -10.13
CA GLY A 187 -9.48 11.35 -9.46
C GLY A 187 -9.26 11.08 -7.99
N GLY A 188 -8.74 12.09 -7.32
CA GLY A 188 -8.43 11.98 -5.91
C GLY A 188 -9.52 12.52 -5.01
N PHE A 189 -9.22 12.52 -3.72
CA PHE A 189 -10.08 13.08 -2.68
C PHE A 189 -9.25 13.38 -1.44
N GLU A 190 -9.75 14.28 -0.62
CA GLU A 190 -9.25 14.44 0.73
C GLU A 190 -9.87 13.35 1.59
N TRP A 191 -9.07 12.74 2.44
CA TRP A 191 -9.50 11.60 3.24
C TRP A 191 -9.65 11.99 4.71
N ASP A 192 -10.82 11.78 5.24
CA ASP A 192 -11.12 11.94 6.66
C ASP A 192 -11.22 10.53 7.27
N SER A 193 -10.11 10.04 7.77
CA SER A 193 -10.02 8.66 8.26
C SER A 193 -10.91 8.43 9.49
N ALA A 194 -11.04 9.43 10.33
CA ALA A 194 -11.84 9.29 11.57
C ALA A 194 -13.32 9.04 11.27
N ASN A 195 -13.83 9.66 10.19
CA ASN A 195 -15.24 9.55 9.81
C ASN A 195 -15.43 8.69 8.56
N MET A 196 -14.35 8.22 7.96
CA MET A 196 -14.34 7.44 6.71
C MET A 196 -15.07 8.19 5.59
N ILE A 197 -14.64 9.43 5.34
CA ILE A 197 -15.26 10.31 4.34
C ILE A 197 -14.26 10.66 3.23
N CYS A 198 -14.66 10.41 1.99
CA CYS A 198 -13.96 10.87 0.78
C CYS A 198 -14.46 12.26 0.43
N LYS A 199 -13.87 13.30 1.01
CA LYS A 199 -14.32 14.68 0.81
C LYS A 199 -14.15 15.09 -0.65
N GLY A 200 -15.19 15.69 -1.19
CA GLY A 200 -15.16 16.20 -2.56
C GLY A 200 -15.36 15.14 -3.63
N ASN A 201 -15.66 13.88 -3.25
CA ASN A 201 -15.80 12.80 -4.23
C ASN A 201 -16.88 11.81 -3.78
N SER A 202 -18.13 12.07 -4.17
CA SER A 202 -19.26 11.22 -3.80
C SER A 202 -19.19 9.82 -4.45
N LYS A 203 -18.57 9.72 -5.62
CA LYS A 203 -18.38 8.41 -6.27
C LYS A 203 -17.42 7.56 -5.44
N ALA A 204 -16.36 8.18 -4.95
CA ALA A 204 -15.39 7.48 -4.07
C ALA A 204 -16.09 7.01 -2.80
N GLN A 205 -16.90 7.87 -2.21
CA GLN A 205 -17.66 7.50 -1.00
C GLN A 205 -18.50 6.25 -1.22
N GLY A 206 -19.15 6.15 -2.38
CA GLY A 206 -19.98 4.99 -2.73
C GLY A 206 -19.20 3.69 -2.91
N LEU A 207 -17.88 3.77 -3.14
CA LEU A 207 -17.04 2.57 -3.32
C LEU A 207 -16.44 2.03 -2.01
N LEU A 208 -16.62 2.73 -0.89
CA LEU A 208 -16.05 2.27 0.38
C LEU A 208 -16.73 1.01 0.90
N ARG A 209 -17.96 0.77 0.50
CA ARG A 209 -18.71 -0.42 0.89
C ARG A 209 -19.35 -1.05 -0.32
N ARG A 210 -19.38 -2.37 -0.35
CA ARG A 210 -20.07 -3.09 -1.41
C ARG A 210 -21.43 -3.54 -0.92
N ALA A 211 -22.38 -3.64 -1.85
CA ALA A 211 -23.66 -4.30 -1.55
C ALA A 211 -23.42 -5.81 -1.58
N TYR A 212 -23.85 -6.51 -0.53
CA TYR A 212 -23.78 -7.96 -0.49
C TYR A 212 -25.08 -8.53 -1.04
N ARG A 213 -25.01 -9.69 -1.67
CA ARG A 213 -26.20 -10.37 -2.14
C ARG A 213 -27.01 -10.88 -0.95
N LYS A 214 -28.30 -11.09 -1.18
CA LYS A 214 -29.23 -11.52 -0.15
C LYS A 214 -28.72 -12.77 0.59
N GLY A 215 -28.76 -12.71 1.91
CA GLY A 215 -28.30 -13.79 2.78
C GLY A 215 -26.83 -13.70 3.19
N TRP A 216 -26.11 -12.65 2.73
CA TRP A 216 -24.70 -12.44 3.09
C TRP A 216 -24.48 -11.07 3.79
N GLU A 217 -25.55 -10.36 4.07
CA GLU A 217 -25.46 -9.06 4.74
C GLU A 217 -24.93 -9.21 6.18
N VAL A 218 -24.09 -8.29 6.62
CA VAL A 218 -23.54 -8.22 7.97
C VAL A 218 -23.78 -6.85 8.57
#